data_0928ab41a67f3f81c031c2c89130af35
#
_entry.id   0928ab41a67f3f81c031c2c89130af35
#
_cell.length_a   1.000
_cell.length_b   1.000
_cell.length_c   1.000
_cell.angle_alpha   90.00
_cell.angle_beta   90.00
_cell.angle_gamma   90.00
#
_symmetry.space_group_name_H-M   'P 1'
#
loop_
_entity.id
_entity.type
_entity.pdbx_description
1 polymer ?
#
loop_
_entity_poly.entity_id
_entity_poly.type
_entity_poly.pdbx_seq_one_letter_code
_entity_poly.pdbx_strand_id
1 'polypeptide(L)'
;MPNSVFCFCTHLFTVNYQFTAMTGALVNLHGRLLGKPAEEQVRRYGLVAAIVGFIFHLSLYFLYQVGVLEVNSASTDLLDSPLDALYTPFSILLSYEVYQLIRAIPESFSTAVGKQFEIVTLLVVRDIFKRLSELEFSGDWTVDSELKLIVIECLTFITLFTTSLIYRANSSTEAKVEFGNSDLLNFVQNKQRIALFLLFTYIIMALFSFSNWIISVSEGDGAVTREIFFLDFFTVLILADILILLISYGYSTDFTNLARNTGFILSTVVLRVAIGATGISSMVLFVLGGLLGIAVLVISLKADEFQIDDDSSEE
;
A
#
# COMPACT_ATOMS: atom_id res chain seq x y z
N MET A 1 22.72 -50.06 -24.72
CA MET A 1 21.79 -49.18 -24.00
C MET A 1 22.52 -47.92 -23.48
N PRO A 2 22.71 -46.85 -24.30
CA PRO A 2 23.17 -45.57 -23.79
C PRO A 2 22.26 -44.38 -24.14
N ASN A 3 21.07 -44.59 -24.70
CA ASN A 3 20.26 -43.48 -25.22
C ASN A 3 19.27 -42.86 -24.20
N SER A 4 19.02 -43.50 -23.06
CA SER A 4 18.06 -42.99 -22.05
C SER A 4 18.64 -41.93 -21.10
N VAL A 5 19.91 -41.99 -20.81
CA VAL A 5 20.60 -41.01 -19.92
C VAL A 5 20.83 -39.68 -20.62
N PHE A 6 21.10 -39.72 -21.95
CA PHE A 6 21.30 -38.50 -22.74
C PHE A 6 20.01 -37.69 -22.93
N CYS A 7 18.88 -38.41 -23.07
CA CYS A 7 17.57 -37.76 -23.21
C CYS A 7 17.11 -37.11 -21.87
N PHE A 8 17.46 -37.69 -20.72
CA PHE A 8 17.14 -37.14 -19.40
C PHE A 8 17.99 -35.90 -19.10
N CYS A 9 19.28 -35.93 -19.44
CA CYS A 9 20.16 -34.73 -19.28
C CYS A 9 19.74 -33.56 -20.19
N THR A 10 19.35 -33.83 -21.43
CA THR A 10 18.87 -32.76 -22.34
C THR A 10 17.53 -32.19 -21.87
N HIS A 11 16.65 -33.00 -21.32
CA HIS A 11 15.38 -32.50 -20.78
C HIS A 11 15.57 -31.68 -19.49
N LEU A 12 16.49 -32.07 -18.59
CA LEU A 12 16.87 -31.31 -17.43
C LEU A 12 17.56 -29.98 -17.80
N PHE A 13 18.41 -30.01 -18.84
CA PHE A 13 19.10 -28.80 -19.30
C PHE A 13 18.15 -27.82 -19.99
N THR A 14 17.20 -28.31 -20.79
CA THR A 14 16.17 -27.47 -21.41
C THR A 14 15.19 -26.91 -20.41
N VAL A 15 14.77 -27.67 -19.38
CA VAL A 15 13.92 -27.18 -18.30
C VAL A 15 14.66 -26.11 -17.48
N ASN A 16 15.94 -26.34 -17.16
CA ASN A 16 16.74 -25.37 -16.40
C ASN A 16 17.03 -24.09 -17.21
N TYR A 17 17.26 -24.20 -18.53
CA TYR A 17 17.43 -23.06 -19.41
C TYR A 17 16.15 -22.27 -19.63
N GLN A 18 15.00 -22.94 -19.76
CA GLN A 18 13.70 -22.27 -19.83
C GLN A 18 13.35 -21.58 -18.51
N PHE A 19 13.69 -22.20 -17.38
CA PHE A 19 13.46 -21.61 -16.05
C PHE A 19 14.34 -20.37 -15.82
N THR A 20 15.62 -20.40 -16.23
CA THR A 20 16.54 -19.24 -16.16
C THR A 20 16.16 -18.13 -17.15
N ALA A 21 15.72 -18.47 -18.34
CA ALA A 21 15.24 -17.48 -19.32
C ALA A 21 13.92 -16.81 -18.86
N MET A 22 13.01 -17.60 -18.26
CA MET A 22 11.76 -17.09 -17.70
C MET A 22 12.00 -16.21 -16.47
N THR A 23 12.99 -16.53 -15.62
CA THR A 23 13.40 -15.66 -14.51
C THR A 23 13.98 -14.35 -14.98
N GLY A 24 14.82 -14.36 -16.00
CA GLY A 24 15.37 -13.12 -16.60
C GLY A 24 14.29 -12.22 -17.22
N ALA A 25 13.31 -12.82 -17.91
CA ALA A 25 12.18 -12.08 -18.48
C ALA A 25 11.31 -11.42 -17.39
N LEU A 26 11.02 -12.12 -16.28
CA LEU A 26 10.25 -11.59 -15.16
C LEU A 26 10.98 -10.45 -14.44
N VAL A 27 12.30 -10.57 -14.22
CA VAL A 27 13.12 -9.51 -13.63
C VAL A 27 13.13 -8.26 -14.52
N ASN A 28 13.25 -8.44 -15.85
CA ASN A 28 13.17 -7.34 -16.81
C ASN A 28 11.78 -6.68 -16.82
N LEU A 29 10.72 -7.47 -16.73
CA LEU A 29 9.34 -6.98 -16.67
C LEU A 29 9.10 -6.19 -15.37
N HIS A 30 9.59 -6.70 -14.24
CA HIS A 30 9.58 -5.98 -12.96
C HIS A 30 10.29 -4.63 -13.09
N GLY A 31 11.50 -4.58 -13.67
CA GLY A 31 12.24 -3.35 -13.89
C GLY A 31 11.50 -2.33 -14.76
N ARG A 32 10.70 -2.80 -15.75
CA ARG A 32 9.90 -1.95 -16.63
C ARG A 32 8.60 -1.43 -15.97
N LEU A 33 7.93 -2.27 -15.18
CA LEU A 33 6.61 -1.93 -14.60
C LEU A 33 6.69 -1.34 -13.19
N LEU A 34 7.68 -1.74 -12.39
CA LEU A 34 7.85 -1.35 -10.98
C LEU A 34 9.18 -0.63 -10.72
N GLY A 35 9.97 -0.36 -11.77
CA GLY A 35 11.23 0.39 -11.67
C GLY A 35 11.02 1.89 -11.48
N LYS A 36 12.09 2.60 -11.14
CA LYS A 36 12.09 4.07 -10.97
C LYS A 36 11.48 4.85 -12.15
N PRO A 37 11.79 4.54 -13.43
CA PRO A 37 11.21 5.27 -14.55
C PRO A 37 9.69 5.05 -14.68
N ALA A 38 9.19 3.86 -14.36
CA ALA A 38 7.75 3.58 -14.33
C ALA A 38 7.07 4.35 -13.20
N GLU A 39 7.66 4.40 -12.01
CA GLU A 39 7.16 5.18 -10.89
C GLU A 39 6.98 6.66 -11.23
N GLU A 40 7.99 7.28 -11.85
CA GLU A 40 7.89 8.69 -12.25
C GLU A 40 6.75 8.93 -13.23
N GLN A 41 6.57 8.02 -14.21
CA GLN A 41 5.48 8.11 -15.17
C GLN A 41 4.12 7.92 -14.50
N VAL A 42 3.96 6.88 -13.69
CA VAL A 42 2.68 6.61 -12.98
C VAL A 42 2.34 7.77 -12.05
N ARG A 43 3.31 8.30 -11.31
CA ARG A 43 3.12 9.48 -10.46
C ARG A 43 2.66 10.70 -11.25
N ARG A 44 3.35 10.99 -12.38
CA ARG A 44 3.01 12.14 -13.22
C ARG A 44 1.62 12.02 -13.83
N TYR A 45 1.31 10.86 -14.41
CA TYR A 45 -0.01 10.64 -15.01
C TYR A 45 -1.11 10.56 -13.96
N GLY A 46 -0.85 9.94 -12.81
CA GLY A 46 -1.78 9.88 -11.67
C GLY A 46 -2.12 11.29 -11.17
N LEU A 47 -1.12 12.16 -10.99
CA LEU A 47 -1.35 13.54 -10.57
C LEU A 47 -2.15 14.35 -11.59
N VAL A 48 -1.80 14.24 -12.88
CA VAL A 48 -2.56 14.92 -13.95
C VAL A 48 -3.99 14.41 -14.01
N ALA A 49 -4.18 13.08 -13.94
CA ALA A 49 -5.51 12.47 -13.92
C ALA A 49 -6.34 12.92 -12.70
N ALA A 50 -5.71 13.03 -11.52
CA ALA A 50 -6.36 13.51 -10.30
C ALA A 50 -6.85 14.98 -10.47
N ILE A 51 -5.99 15.87 -11.00
CA ILE A 51 -6.36 17.27 -11.24
C ILE A 51 -7.47 17.37 -12.28
N VAL A 52 -7.34 16.68 -13.41
CA VAL A 52 -8.36 16.68 -14.48
C VAL A 52 -9.67 16.09 -13.97
N GLY A 53 -9.61 14.97 -13.23
CA GLY A 53 -10.78 14.33 -12.63
C GLY A 53 -11.49 15.25 -11.63
N PHE A 54 -10.74 15.97 -10.80
CA PHE A 54 -11.30 16.97 -9.87
C PHE A 54 -12.04 18.08 -10.61
N ILE A 55 -11.40 18.71 -11.61
CA ILE A 55 -12.00 19.80 -12.39
C ILE A 55 -13.23 19.29 -13.14
N PHE A 56 -13.16 18.08 -13.69
CA PHE A 56 -14.28 17.47 -14.40
C PHE A 56 -15.46 17.22 -13.46
N HIS A 57 -15.23 16.62 -12.28
CA HIS A 57 -16.28 16.36 -11.29
C HIS A 57 -16.90 17.67 -10.78
N LEU A 58 -16.07 18.67 -10.46
CA LEU A 58 -16.53 19.98 -10.04
C LEU A 58 -17.37 20.67 -11.14
N SER A 59 -16.99 20.51 -12.41
CA SER A 59 -17.77 21.03 -13.55
C SER A 59 -19.12 20.32 -13.67
N LEU A 60 -19.19 19.01 -13.44
CA LEU A 60 -20.45 18.26 -13.41
C LEU A 60 -21.36 18.76 -12.29
N TYR A 61 -20.82 19.01 -11.10
CA TYR A 61 -21.56 19.59 -9.98
C TYR A 61 -22.20 20.93 -10.37
N PHE A 62 -21.44 21.86 -10.97
CA PHE A 62 -21.99 23.16 -11.38
C PHE A 62 -23.05 23.04 -12.52
N LEU A 63 -22.84 22.13 -13.47
CA LEU A 63 -23.82 21.87 -14.53
C LEU A 63 -25.14 21.30 -13.99
N TYR A 64 -25.04 20.45 -12.95
CA TYR A 64 -26.20 19.91 -12.25
C TYR A 64 -26.94 21.02 -11.49
N GLN A 65 -26.25 21.91 -10.77
CA GLN A 65 -26.84 23.03 -10.04
C GLN A 65 -27.55 24.04 -10.95
N VAL A 66 -27.05 24.23 -12.18
CA VAL A 66 -27.68 25.13 -13.20
C VAL A 66 -28.86 24.44 -13.88
N GLY A 67 -29.12 23.15 -13.62
CA GLY A 67 -30.22 22.39 -14.22
C GLY A 67 -30.02 22.01 -15.68
N VAL A 68 -28.77 22.03 -16.17
CA VAL A 68 -28.41 21.59 -17.53
C VAL A 68 -28.28 20.07 -17.59
N LEU A 69 -27.94 19.42 -16.47
CA LEU A 69 -27.79 17.97 -16.35
C LEU A 69 -28.92 17.41 -15.50
N GLU A 70 -29.71 16.51 -16.09
CA GLU A 70 -30.62 15.65 -15.33
C GLU A 70 -29.87 14.38 -14.94
N VAL A 71 -29.68 14.18 -13.63
CA VAL A 71 -28.93 13.04 -13.09
C VAL A 71 -29.92 12.05 -12.46
N ASN A 72 -29.68 10.77 -12.64
CA ASN A 72 -30.50 9.70 -12.06
C ASN A 72 -30.41 9.73 -10.52
N SER A 73 -31.47 9.37 -9.81
CA SER A 73 -31.54 9.43 -8.32
C SER A 73 -30.40 8.66 -7.60
N ALA A 74 -29.83 7.66 -8.24
CA ALA A 74 -28.69 6.90 -7.72
C ALA A 74 -27.35 7.68 -7.76
N SER A 75 -27.28 8.74 -8.57
CA SER A 75 -26.04 9.52 -8.75
C SER A 75 -26.13 10.92 -8.12
N THR A 76 -27.28 11.30 -7.54
CA THR A 76 -27.44 12.59 -6.83
C THR A 76 -26.48 12.70 -5.67
N ASP A 77 -26.30 11.63 -4.89
CA ASP A 77 -25.38 11.59 -3.74
C ASP A 77 -23.91 11.94 -4.07
N LEU A 78 -23.54 11.86 -5.35
CA LEU A 78 -22.18 12.23 -5.81
C LEU A 78 -22.06 13.73 -6.13
N LEU A 79 -23.18 14.47 -6.20
CA LEU A 79 -23.26 15.86 -6.63
C LEU A 79 -24.01 16.75 -5.62
N ASP A 80 -24.13 16.32 -4.36
CA ASP A 80 -24.84 17.08 -3.33
C ASP A 80 -24.02 18.26 -2.83
N SER A 81 -22.71 18.11 -2.73
CA SER A 81 -21.80 19.13 -2.24
C SER A 81 -20.63 19.37 -3.22
N PRO A 82 -20.13 20.62 -3.34
CA PRO A 82 -18.92 20.88 -4.13
C PRO A 82 -17.70 20.13 -3.56
N LEU A 83 -17.73 19.76 -2.28
CA LEU A 83 -16.66 18.98 -1.62
C LEU A 83 -16.68 17.51 -2.05
N ASP A 84 -17.79 16.98 -2.57
CA ASP A 84 -17.87 15.64 -3.13
C ASP A 84 -16.93 15.47 -4.33
N ALA A 85 -16.61 16.56 -5.04
CA ALA A 85 -15.62 16.55 -6.09
C ALA A 85 -14.22 16.11 -5.62
N LEU A 86 -13.91 16.18 -4.32
CA LEU A 86 -12.65 15.70 -3.75
C LEU A 86 -12.51 14.17 -3.78
N TYR A 87 -13.60 13.41 -3.86
CA TYR A 87 -13.53 11.94 -3.95
C TYR A 87 -12.75 11.46 -5.16
N THR A 88 -12.91 12.13 -6.30
CA THR A 88 -12.26 11.72 -7.55
C THR A 88 -10.74 11.81 -7.48
N PRO A 89 -10.11 12.93 -7.12
CA PRO A 89 -8.66 13.01 -7.00
C PRO A 89 -8.12 12.08 -5.92
N PHE A 90 -8.79 11.95 -4.78
CA PHE A 90 -8.33 11.07 -3.71
C PHE A 90 -8.40 9.59 -4.09
N SER A 91 -9.42 9.15 -4.84
CA SER A 91 -9.50 7.78 -5.35
C SER A 91 -8.37 7.48 -6.35
N ILE A 92 -8.02 8.43 -7.22
CA ILE A 92 -6.93 8.28 -8.17
C ILE A 92 -5.58 8.24 -7.45
N LEU A 93 -5.37 9.13 -6.46
CA LEU A 93 -4.17 9.13 -5.64
C LEU A 93 -4.03 7.84 -4.84
N LEU A 94 -5.13 7.31 -4.27
CA LEU A 94 -5.11 6.03 -3.59
C LEU A 94 -4.68 4.88 -4.51
N SER A 95 -5.10 4.88 -5.77
CA SER A 95 -4.64 3.91 -6.76
C SER A 95 -3.13 3.98 -6.96
N TYR A 96 -2.57 5.17 -6.98
CA TYR A 96 -1.12 5.38 -7.06
C TYR A 96 -0.41 4.91 -5.77
N GLU A 97 -0.98 5.16 -4.60
CA GLU A 97 -0.43 4.71 -3.32
C GLU A 97 -0.39 3.19 -3.22
N VAL A 98 -1.44 2.50 -3.67
CA VAL A 98 -1.45 1.03 -3.77
C VAL A 98 -0.34 0.53 -4.71
N TYR A 99 -0.14 1.18 -5.85
CA TYR A 99 0.99 0.87 -6.75
C TYR A 99 2.34 1.03 -6.02
N GLN A 100 2.52 2.08 -5.22
CA GLN A 100 3.74 2.28 -4.42
C GLN A 100 3.95 1.18 -3.37
N LEU A 101 2.88 0.68 -2.72
CA LEU A 101 2.96 -0.44 -1.79
C LEU A 101 3.47 -1.70 -2.47
N ILE A 102 2.93 -2.02 -3.65
CA ILE A 102 3.37 -3.17 -4.44
C ILE A 102 4.84 -3.03 -4.84
N ARG A 103 5.24 -1.83 -5.25
CA ARG A 103 6.61 -1.53 -5.64
C ARG A 103 7.61 -1.66 -4.49
N ALA A 104 7.20 -1.35 -3.26
CA ALA A 104 8.06 -1.45 -2.08
C ALA A 104 8.33 -2.90 -1.62
N ILE A 105 7.56 -3.89 -2.08
CA ILE A 105 7.69 -5.30 -1.66
C ILE A 105 9.10 -5.88 -1.86
N PRO A 106 9.81 -5.66 -2.98
CA PRO A 106 11.16 -6.16 -3.18
C PRO A 106 12.22 -5.46 -2.32
N GLU A 107 11.90 -4.30 -1.75
CA GLU A 107 12.80 -3.55 -0.89
C GLU A 107 12.99 -4.25 0.46
N SER A 108 13.80 -3.68 1.37
CA SER A 108 13.95 -4.22 2.73
C SER A 108 12.62 -4.13 3.50
N PHE A 109 12.44 -4.97 4.53
CA PHE A 109 11.24 -4.91 5.37
C PHE A 109 11.09 -3.53 6.02
N SER A 110 12.19 -2.96 6.51
CA SER A 110 12.23 -1.63 7.09
C SER A 110 11.77 -0.56 6.10
N THR A 111 12.30 -0.55 4.87
CA THR A 111 11.90 0.42 3.84
C THR A 111 10.42 0.28 3.47
N ALA A 112 9.92 -0.97 3.37
CA ALA A 112 8.52 -1.23 3.07
C ALA A 112 7.58 -0.68 4.15
N VAL A 113 7.94 -0.85 5.44
CA VAL A 113 7.19 -0.27 6.58
C VAL A 113 7.20 1.24 6.55
N GLY A 114 8.35 1.87 6.26
CA GLY A 114 8.44 3.33 6.13
C GLY A 114 7.49 3.87 5.06
N LYS A 115 7.43 3.21 3.90
CA LYS A 115 6.47 3.54 2.84
C LYS A 115 5.02 3.35 3.28
N GLN A 116 4.74 2.29 4.04
CA GLN A 116 3.41 2.05 4.59
C GLN A 116 2.97 3.21 5.50
N PHE A 117 3.85 3.74 6.35
CA PHE A 117 3.53 4.89 7.21
C PHE A 117 3.21 6.15 6.40
N GLU A 118 3.99 6.45 5.36
CA GLU A 118 3.74 7.59 4.48
C GLU A 118 2.33 7.49 3.86
N ILE A 119 1.99 6.33 3.33
CA ILE A 119 0.71 6.08 2.64
C ILE A 119 -0.47 6.14 3.61
N VAL A 120 -0.37 5.48 4.77
CA VAL A 120 -1.44 5.47 5.77
C VAL A 120 -1.69 6.88 6.31
N THR A 121 -0.65 7.68 6.49
CA THR A 121 -0.78 9.09 6.89
C THR A 121 -1.62 9.88 5.87
N LEU A 122 -1.39 9.67 4.57
CA LEU A 122 -2.18 10.32 3.50
C LEU A 122 -3.62 9.79 3.44
N LEU A 123 -3.84 8.50 3.73
CA LEU A 123 -5.18 7.92 3.84
C LEU A 123 -6.01 8.59 4.95
N VAL A 124 -5.42 8.83 6.11
CA VAL A 124 -6.10 9.54 7.21
C VAL A 124 -6.46 10.97 6.80
N VAL A 125 -5.58 11.68 6.07
CA VAL A 125 -5.91 13.03 5.54
C VAL A 125 -7.13 12.96 4.61
N ARG A 126 -7.18 11.97 3.72
CA ARG A 126 -8.33 11.75 2.84
C ARG A 126 -9.62 11.54 3.65
N ASP A 127 -9.57 10.73 4.70
CA ASP A 127 -10.74 10.43 5.52
C ASP A 127 -11.22 11.67 6.29
N ILE A 128 -10.31 12.54 6.75
CA ILE A 128 -10.63 13.86 7.33
C ILE A 128 -11.39 14.72 6.30
N PHE A 129 -10.89 14.83 5.06
CA PHE A 129 -11.59 15.61 4.02
C PHE A 129 -12.96 15.01 3.66
N LYS A 130 -13.07 13.68 3.65
CA LYS A 130 -14.36 13.00 3.44
C LYS A 130 -15.37 13.43 4.51
N ARG A 131 -15.01 13.35 5.79
CA ARG A 131 -15.89 13.76 6.89
C ARG A 131 -16.22 15.24 6.86
N LEU A 132 -15.26 16.10 6.49
CA LEU A 132 -15.52 17.53 6.33
C LEU A 132 -16.56 17.81 5.24
N SER A 133 -16.61 17.00 4.17
CA SER A 133 -17.63 17.14 3.13
C SER A 133 -19.03 16.71 3.58
N GLU A 134 -19.11 15.79 4.56
CA GLU A 134 -20.35 15.27 5.13
C GLU A 134 -20.90 16.13 6.29
N LEU A 135 -20.12 17.14 6.75
CA LEU A 135 -20.60 18.06 7.80
C LEU A 135 -21.68 19.00 7.26
N GLU A 136 -22.88 18.84 7.76
CA GLU A 136 -23.94 19.83 7.57
C GLU A 136 -23.69 21.03 8.50
N PHE A 137 -23.43 22.21 7.93
CA PHE A 137 -23.32 23.46 8.68
C PHE A 137 -24.72 23.96 9.09
N SER A 138 -25.43 23.19 9.92
CA SER A 138 -26.61 23.69 10.62
C SER A 138 -26.13 24.60 11.76
N GLY A 139 -26.68 25.81 11.83
CA GLY A 139 -26.16 26.90 12.66
C GLY A 139 -26.16 26.70 14.20
N ASP A 140 -26.46 25.51 14.71
CA ASP A 140 -26.31 25.13 16.11
C ASP A 140 -24.97 24.38 16.28
N TRP A 141 -24.00 25.07 16.85
CA TRP A 141 -22.67 24.52 17.21
C TRP A 141 -22.79 23.56 18.44
N THR A 142 -23.57 22.52 18.32
CA THR A 142 -23.46 21.40 19.25
C THR A 142 -22.25 20.59 18.87
N VAL A 143 -21.40 20.21 19.84
CA VAL A 143 -20.23 19.33 19.63
C VAL A 143 -20.75 17.96 19.23
N ASP A 144 -21.05 17.82 17.96
CA ASP A 144 -21.63 16.64 17.36
C ASP A 144 -20.61 15.48 17.37
N SER A 145 -21.08 14.26 17.28
CA SER A 145 -20.25 13.05 17.20
C SER A 145 -19.25 13.13 16.06
N GLU A 146 -19.63 13.74 14.94
CA GLU A 146 -18.80 13.90 13.75
C GLU A 146 -17.61 14.84 14.00
N LEU A 147 -17.81 15.98 14.67
CA LEU A 147 -16.72 16.88 15.02
C LEU A 147 -15.70 16.20 15.95
N LYS A 148 -16.15 15.38 16.90
CA LYS A 148 -15.24 14.59 17.76
C LYS A 148 -14.39 13.61 16.96
N LEU A 149 -14.98 12.94 15.97
CA LEU A 149 -14.26 12.02 15.09
C LEU A 149 -13.21 12.76 14.27
N ILE A 150 -13.52 13.92 13.69
CA ILE A 150 -12.57 14.75 12.95
C ILE A 150 -11.39 15.16 13.84
N VAL A 151 -11.64 15.57 15.09
CA VAL A 151 -10.56 15.90 16.03
C VAL A 151 -9.67 14.69 16.31
N ILE A 152 -10.25 13.51 16.52
CA ILE A 152 -9.50 12.27 16.75
C ILE A 152 -8.70 11.92 15.50
N GLU A 153 -9.24 12.05 14.30
CA GLU A 153 -8.55 11.83 13.03
C GLU A 153 -7.38 12.81 12.85
N CYS A 154 -7.56 14.09 13.16
CA CYS A 154 -6.48 15.07 13.14
C CYS A 154 -5.35 14.73 14.12
N LEU A 155 -5.67 14.27 15.33
CA LEU A 155 -4.67 13.81 16.29
C LEU A 155 -3.96 12.55 15.80
N THR A 156 -4.69 11.62 15.20
CA THR A 156 -4.14 10.41 14.58
C THR A 156 -3.20 10.76 13.44
N PHE A 157 -3.59 11.71 12.57
CA PHE A 157 -2.73 12.23 11.51
C PHE A 157 -1.42 12.78 12.05
N ILE A 158 -1.45 13.66 13.06
CA ILE A 158 -0.26 14.24 13.67
C ILE A 158 0.64 13.14 14.26
N THR A 159 0.04 12.15 14.92
CA THR A 159 0.76 11.02 15.51
C THR A 159 1.44 10.17 14.42
N LEU A 160 0.73 9.80 13.36
CA LEU A 160 1.26 9.01 12.25
C LEU A 160 2.33 9.79 11.47
N PHE A 161 2.11 11.08 11.23
CA PHE A 161 3.09 11.93 10.54
C PHE A 161 4.39 12.02 11.34
N THR A 162 4.29 12.26 12.66
CA THR A 162 5.47 12.26 13.55
C THR A 162 6.15 10.90 13.55
N THR A 163 5.38 9.80 13.63
CA THR A 163 5.86 8.42 13.56
C THR A 163 6.62 8.17 12.25
N SER A 164 6.06 8.59 11.11
CA SER A 164 6.68 8.45 9.80
C SER A 164 8.02 9.21 9.71
N LEU A 165 8.10 10.42 10.25
CA LEU A 165 9.33 11.22 10.28
C LEU A 165 10.40 10.57 11.16
N ILE A 166 10.06 10.14 12.37
CA ILE A 166 10.97 9.44 13.29
C ILE A 166 11.48 8.16 12.65
N TYR A 167 10.56 7.37 12.06
CA TYR A 167 10.90 6.14 11.39
C TYR A 167 11.90 6.38 10.24
N ARG A 168 11.61 7.34 9.37
CA ARG A 168 12.47 7.70 8.24
C ARG A 168 13.86 8.18 8.67
N ALA A 169 13.95 8.96 9.75
CA ALA A 169 15.22 9.44 10.27
C ALA A 169 16.11 8.29 10.77
N ASN A 170 15.53 7.25 11.38
CA ASN A 170 16.27 6.13 11.96
C ASN A 170 16.50 4.98 10.96
N SER A 171 15.60 4.74 10.01
CA SER A 171 15.75 3.66 9.02
C SER A 171 16.89 3.90 8.02
N SER A 172 17.32 5.14 7.81
CA SER A 172 18.46 5.46 6.95
C SER A 172 19.80 4.88 7.48
N THR A 173 19.88 4.55 8.74
CA THR A 173 21.07 3.98 9.39
C THR A 173 21.21 2.46 9.10
N GLU A 174 20.09 1.75 8.89
CA GLU A 174 20.09 0.30 8.58
C GLU A 174 20.55 -0.05 7.15
N ALA A 175 20.64 0.90 6.24
CA ALA A 175 20.92 0.65 4.82
C ALA A 175 22.34 0.18 4.51
N LYS A 176 23.19 -0.07 5.49
CA LYS A 176 24.61 -0.44 5.33
C LYS A 176 24.95 -1.92 5.58
N VAL A 177 23.99 -2.81 5.70
CA VAL A 177 24.28 -4.24 5.78
C VAL A 177 24.66 -4.71 4.38
N GLU A 178 25.96 -4.96 4.17
CA GLU A 178 26.53 -5.53 2.95
C GLU A 178 25.99 -6.95 2.74
N PHE A 179 25.18 -7.09 1.73
CA PHE A 179 24.68 -8.36 1.28
C PHE A 179 25.57 -8.93 0.18
N GLY A 180 26.34 -9.93 0.52
CA GLY A 180 27.24 -10.65 -0.39
C GLY A 180 26.93 -12.13 -0.54
N ASN A 181 25.67 -12.56 -0.71
CA ASN A 181 25.36 -13.97 -0.89
C ASN A 181 24.32 -14.22 -2.01
N SER A 182 24.55 -15.30 -2.79
CA SER A 182 23.66 -15.80 -3.84
C SER A 182 22.23 -16.06 -3.36
N ASP A 183 22.04 -16.43 -2.10
CA ASP A 183 20.74 -16.73 -1.50
C ASP A 183 19.88 -15.48 -1.33
N LEU A 184 20.49 -14.34 -1.05
CA LEU A 184 19.80 -13.07 -0.99
C LEU A 184 19.26 -12.64 -2.35
N LEU A 185 20.04 -12.83 -3.41
CA LEU A 185 19.58 -12.53 -4.78
C LEU A 185 18.33 -13.36 -5.11
N ASN A 186 18.32 -14.62 -4.74
CA ASN A 186 17.17 -15.50 -4.92
C ASN A 186 15.95 -15.03 -4.11
N PHE A 187 16.14 -14.59 -2.88
CA PHE A 187 15.07 -14.02 -2.06
C PHE A 187 14.49 -12.75 -2.67
N VAL A 188 15.33 -11.81 -3.10
CA VAL A 188 14.89 -10.57 -3.77
C VAL A 188 14.15 -10.89 -5.06
N GLN A 189 14.60 -11.84 -5.88
CA GLN A 189 13.92 -12.27 -7.09
C GLN A 189 12.53 -12.87 -6.79
N ASN A 190 12.40 -13.65 -5.72
CA ASN A 190 11.09 -14.18 -5.29
C ASN A 190 10.14 -13.05 -4.88
N LYS A 191 10.62 -12.04 -4.14
CA LYS A 191 9.84 -10.85 -3.82
C LYS A 191 9.42 -10.07 -5.07
N GLN A 192 10.29 -9.94 -6.08
CA GLN A 192 9.96 -9.30 -7.35
C GLN A 192 8.86 -10.06 -8.13
N ARG A 193 8.87 -11.40 -8.09
CA ARG A 193 7.80 -12.22 -8.70
C ARG A 193 6.47 -12.03 -7.97
N ILE A 194 6.49 -12.01 -6.63
CA ILE A 194 5.29 -11.74 -5.82
C ILE A 194 4.76 -10.33 -6.12
N ALA A 195 5.63 -9.32 -6.21
CA ALA A 195 5.23 -7.96 -6.55
C ALA A 195 4.57 -7.86 -7.94
N LEU A 196 5.10 -8.55 -8.95
CA LEU A 196 4.47 -8.63 -10.27
C LEU A 196 3.12 -9.31 -10.22
N PHE A 197 3.01 -10.45 -9.53
CA PHE A 197 1.73 -11.14 -9.36
C PHE A 197 0.68 -10.24 -8.71
N LEU A 198 1.07 -9.52 -7.66
CA LEU A 198 0.20 -8.57 -6.97
C LEU A 198 -0.21 -7.40 -7.88
N LEU A 199 0.71 -6.89 -8.71
CA LEU A 199 0.38 -5.83 -9.66
C LEU A 199 -0.69 -6.28 -10.66
N PHE A 200 -0.57 -7.49 -11.22
CA PHE A 200 -1.57 -8.02 -12.14
C PHE A 200 -2.89 -8.29 -11.44
N THR A 201 -2.86 -8.85 -10.23
CA THR A 201 -4.05 -9.05 -9.41
C THR A 201 -4.75 -7.72 -9.13
N TYR A 202 -3.98 -6.69 -8.77
CA TYR A 202 -4.50 -5.35 -8.55
C TYR A 202 -5.18 -4.77 -9.78
N ILE A 203 -4.53 -4.86 -10.95
CA ILE A 203 -5.10 -4.36 -12.21
C ILE A 203 -6.41 -5.08 -12.54
N ILE A 204 -6.45 -6.42 -12.39
CA ILE A 204 -7.66 -7.22 -12.66
C ILE A 204 -8.79 -6.81 -11.71
N MET A 205 -8.51 -6.70 -10.41
CA MET A 205 -9.51 -6.27 -9.42
C MET A 205 -9.99 -4.84 -9.70
N ALA A 206 -9.09 -3.93 -10.06
CA ALA A 206 -9.41 -2.56 -10.42
C ALA A 206 -10.35 -2.48 -11.63
N LEU A 207 -10.04 -3.22 -12.69
CA LEU A 207 -10.86 -3.26 -13.91
C LEU A 207 -12.24 -3.88 -13.64
N PHE A 208 -12.30 -4.94 -12.85
CA PHE A 208 -13.57 -5.59 -12.49
C PHE A 208 -14.45 -4.66 -11.66
N SER A 209 -13.89 -4.00 -10.65
CA SER A 209 -14.63 -3.06 -9.81
C SER A 209 -15.09 -1.83 -10.59
N PHE A 210 -14.23 -1.29 -11.46
CA PHE A 210 -14.58 -0.17 -12.32
C PHE A 210 -15.71 -0.54 -13.30
N SER A 211 -15.70 -1.74 -13.86
CA SER A 211 -16.76 -2.25 -14.73
C SER A 211 -18.09 -2.35 -13.98
N ASN A 212 -18.08 -2.91 -12.78
CA ASN A 212 -19.27 -3.03 -11.94
C ASN A 212 -19.81 -1.63 -11.55
N TRP A 213 -18.93 -0.68 -11.23
CA TRP A 213 -19.33 0.70 -10.95
C TRP A 213 -20.03 1.36 -12.14
N ILE A 214 -19.49 1.21 -13.36
CA ILE A 214 -20.13 1.74 -14.58
C ILE A 214 -21.52 1.12 -14.78
N ILE A 215 -21.66 -0.18 -14.57
CA ILE A 215 -22.95 -0.88 -14.72
C ILE A 215 -23.94 -0.34 -13.69
N SER A 216 -23.55 -0.23 -12.42
CA SER A 216 -24.42 0.29 -11.35
C SER A 216 -24.89 1.73 -11.61
N VAL A 217 -24.00 2.59 -12.10
CA VAL A 217 -24.35 3.96 -12.52
C VAL A 217 -25.33 3.95 -13.71
N SER A 218 -25.16 3.02 -14.66
CA SER A 218 -26.00 2.93 -15.88
C SER A 218 -27.39 2.36 -15.59
N GLU A 219 -27.49 1.39 -14.69
CA GLU A 219 -28.76 0.71 -14.36
C GLU A 219 -29.58 1.48 -13.32
N GLY A 220 -28.99 2.44 -12.62
CA GLY A 220 -29.66 3.24 -11.60
C GLY A 220 -30.09 2.46 -10.38
N ASP A 221 -29.51 1.28 -10.15
CA ASP A 221 -29.89 0.35 -9.12
C ASP A 221 -28.90 0.45 -7.92
N GLY A 222 -29.40 1.04 -6.84
CA GLY A 222 -28.74 1.04 -5.55
C GLY A 222 -27.79 2.21 -5.29
N ALA A 223 -27.52 2.44 -4.01
CA ALA A 223 -26.51 3.40 -3.58
C ALA A 223 -25.16 3.00 -4.20
N VAL A 224 -24.67 3.84 -5.10
CA VAL A 224 -23.33 3.69 -5.67
C VAL A 224 -22.35 3.74 -4.49
N THR A 225 -21.85 2.56 -4.08
CA THR A 225 -20.91 2.47 -2.96
C THR A 225 -19.68 3.29 -3.28
N ARG A 226 -19.49 4.36 -2.53
CA ARG A 226 -18.29 5.22 -2.61
C ARG A 226 -17.03 4.46 -2.16
N GLU A 227 -17.19 3.34 -1.47
CA GLU A 227 -16.11 2.48 -1.00
C GLU A 227 -15.69 1.50 -2.08
N ILE A 228 -14.60 1.82 -2.71
CA ILE A 228 -14.06 1.15 -3.87
C ILE A 228 -13.18 -0.03 -3.41
N PHE A 229 -13.24 -1.13 -4.11
CA PHE A 229 -12.46 -2.37 -4.22
C PHE A 229 -11.10 -2.48 -3.49
N PHE A 230 -10.60 -1.44 -2.86
CA PHE A 230 -9.29 -1.41 -2.20
C PHE A 230 -9.22 -2.33 -0.98
N LEU A 231 -10.33 -2.53 -0.25
CA LEU A 231 -10.35 -3.37 0.96
C LEU A 231 -10.01 -4.82 0.65
N ASP A 232 -10.58 -5.37 -0.43
CA ASP A 232 -10.29 -6.75 -0.85
C ASP A 232 -8.84 -6.89 -1.27
N PHE A 233 -8.29 -5.88 -1.95
CA PHE A 233 -6.89 -5.89 -2.33
C PHE A 233 -5.95 -5.81 -1.12
N PHE A 234 -6.29 -5.06 -0.08
CA PHE A 234 -5.50 -5.03 1.15
C PHE A 234 -5.44 -6.39 1.84
N THR A 235 -6.52 -7.19 1.76
CA THR A 235 -6.50 -8.58 2.24
C THR A 235 -5.49 -9.43 1.47
N VAL A 236 -5.46 -9.33 0.14
CA VAL A 236 -4.47 -10.03 -0.69
C VAL A 236 -3.05 -9.57 -0.34
N LEU A 237 -2.86 -8.29 -0.07
CA LEU A 237 -1.58 -7.71 0.31
C LEU A 237 -1.10 -8.23 1.67
N ILE A 238 -1.99 -8.38 2.66
CA ILE A 238 -1.69 -9.00 3.97
C ILE A 238 -1.22 -10.44 3.78
N LEU A 239 -1.92 -11.24 2.96
CA LEU A 239 -1.54 -12.61 2.68
C LEU A 239 -0.16 -12.70 2.00
N ALA A 240 0.13 -11.76 1.09
CA ALA A 240 1.44 -11.67 0.45
C ALA A 240 2.56 -11.32 1.44
N ASP A 241 2.34 -10.42 2.39
CA ASP A 241 3.33 -10.09 3.43
C ASP A 241 3.63 -11.31 4.31
N ILE A 242 2.59 -12.04 4.72
CA ILE A 242 2.76 -13.27 5.49
C ILE A 242 3.54 -14.31 4.68
N LEU A 243 3.23 -14.46 3.39
CA LEU A 243 3.97 -15.38 2.51
C LEU A 243 5.45 -14.98 2.40
N ILE A 244 5.74 -13.69 2.22
CA ILE A 244 7.11 -13.17 2.16
C ILE A 244 7.85 -13.42 3.48
N LEU A 245 7.17 -13.22 4.62
CA LEU A 245 7.71 -13.55 5.94
C LEU A 245 8.08 -15.02 6.04
N LEU A 246 7.15 -15.92 5.67
CA LEU A 246 7.41 -17.38 5.70
C LEU A 246 8.58 -17.77 4.80
N ILE A 247 8.68 -17.17 3.62
CA ILE A 247 9.83 -17.39 2.73
C ILE A 247 11.12 -16.88 3.38
N SER A 248 11.09 -15.76 4.11
CA SER A 248 12.28 -15.20 4.76
C SER A 248 12.86 -16.11 5.85
N TYR A 249 12.01 -16.90 6.52
CA TYR A 249 12.46 -17.92 7.49
C TYR A 249 13.36 -18.99 6.88
N GLY A 250 13.24 -19.25 5.57
CA GLY A 250 14.12 -20.19 4.85
C GLY A 250 15.52 -19.62 4.57
N TYR A 251 15.71 -18.31 4.67
CA TYR A 251 16.98 -17.64 4.34
C TYR A 251 17.74 -17.09 5.55
N SER A 252 17.09 -16.92 6.68
CA SER A 252 17.69 -16.40 7.91
C SER A 252 17.36 -17.32 9.08
N THR A 253 18.39 -17.74 9.82
CA THR A 253 18.27 -18.56 11.03
C THR A 253 18.50 -17.73 12.30
N ASP A 254 18.93 -16.48 12.17
CA ASP A 254 19.18 -15.59 13.28
C ASP A 254 17.87 -15.08 13.89
N PHE A 255 17.71 -15.31 15.20
CA PHE A 255 16.52 -14.96 15.95
C PHE A 255 16.22 -13.44 15.91
N THR A 256 17.24 -12.60 16.04
CA THR A 256 17.09 -11.14 16.07
C THR A 256 16.50 -10.62 14.76
N ASN A 257 17.04 -11.09 13.63
CA ASN A 257 16.54 -10.74 12.30
C ASN A 257 15.12 -11.25 12.04
N LEU A 258 14.81 -12.48 12.49
CA LEU A 258 13.48 -13.06 12.34
C LEU A 258 12.45 -12.31 13.19
N ALA A 259 12.78 -12.00 14.45
CA ALA A 259 11.90 -11.22 15.34
C ALA A 259 11.65 -9.82 14.81
N ARG A 260 12.68 -9.14 14.30
CA ARG A 260 12.57 -7.82 13.66
C ARG A 260 11.65 -7.86 12.44
N ASN A 261 11.88 -8.77 11.51
CA ASN A 261 11.07 -8.89 10.30
C ASN A 261 9.61 -9.23 10.62
N THR A 262 9.38 -10.11 11.59
CA THR A 262 8.03 -10.46 12.08
C THR A 262 7.33 -9.25 12.68
N GLY A 263 8.04 -8.47 13.51
CA GLY A 263 7.52 -7.25 14.11
C GLY A 263 7.14 -6.18 13.08
N PHE A 264 7.96 -6.00 12.04
CA PHE A 264 7.65 -5.10 10.93
C PHE A 264 6.42 -5.54 10.15
N ILE A 265 6.29 -6.83 9.83
CA ILE A 265 5.10 -7.35 9.16
C ILE A 265 3.86 -7.22 10.05
N LEU A 266 3.98 -7.50 11.35
CA LEU A 266 2.86 -7.30 12.27
C LEU A 266 2.39 -5.84 12.29
N SER A 267 3.32 -4.87 12.31
CA SER A 267 2.98 -3.44 12.20
C SER A 267 2.21 -3.14 10.91
N THR A 268 2.68 -3.61 9.75
CA THR A 268 2.01 -3.38 8.47
C THR A 268 0.64 -4.04 8.40
N VAL A 269 0.48 -5.25 8.93
CA VAL A 269 -0.81 -5.96 9.00
C VAL A 269 -1.81 -5.17 9.85
N VAL A 270 -1.40 -4.68 11.04
CA VAL A 270 -2.26 -3.86 11.89
C VAL A 270 -2.71 -2.59 11.16
N LEU A 271 -1.81 -1.90 10.45
CA LEU A 271 -2.15 -0.71 9.67
C LEU A 271 -3.14 -1.01 8.54
N ARG A 272 -3.00 -2.15 7.86
CA ARG A 272 -3.93 -2.55 6.79
C ARG A 272 -5.30 -2.98 7.31
N VAL A 273 -5.34 -3.65 8.46
CA VAL A 273 -6.61 -3.94 9.15
C VAL A 273 -7.29 -2.64 9.58
N ALA A 274 -6.53 -1.63 10.00
CA ALA A 274 -7.05 -0.31 10.34
C ALA A 274 -7.74 0.38 9.16
N ILE A 275 -7.26 0.19 7.93
CA ILE A 275 -7.89 0.75 6.72
C ILE A 275 -9.30 0.19 6.50
N GLY A 276 -9.53 -1.09 6.83
CA GLY A 276 -10.85 -1.73 6.75
C GLY A 276 -11.75 -1.50 7.97
N ALA A 277 -11.21 -0.95 9.05
CA ALA A 277 -11.98 -0.65 10.26
C ALA A 277 -12.68 0.72 10.12
N THR A 278 -13.72 0.95 10.93
CA THR A 278 -14.50 2.20 10.89
C THR A 278 -14.42 2.96 12.21
N GLY A 279 -14.50 4.29 12.14
CA GLY A 279 -14.60 5.16 13.31
C GLY A 279 -13.36 5.09 14.21
N ILE A 280 -13.58 5.15 15.53
CA ILE A 280 -12.52 5.18 16.55
C ILE A 280 -11.61 3.94 16.49
N SER A 281 -12.15 2.77 16.16
CA SER A 281 -11.36 1.52 16.05
C SER A 281 -10.27 1.63 15.00
N SER A 282 -10.55 2.25 13.86
CA SER A 282 -9.56 2.52 12.80
C SER A 282 -8.42 3.40 13.34
N MET A 283 -8.75 4.48 14.04
CA MET A 283 -7.77 5.43 14.57
C MET A 283 -6.85 4.78 15.62
N VAL A 284 -7.43 3.99 16.52
CA VAL A 284 -6.67 3.24 17.54
C VAL A 284 -5.71 2.25 16.87
N LEU A 285 -6.17 1.51 15.87
CA LEU A 285 -5.32 0.55 15.14
C LEU A 285 -4.22 1.27 14.34
N PHE A 286 -4.49 2.42 13.73
CA PHE A 286 -3.46 3.21 13.06
C PHE A 286 -2.35 3.65 14.02
N VAL A 287 -2.72 4.19 15.17
CA VAL A 287 -1.75 4.60 16.20
C VAL A 287 -0.98 3.39 16.74
N LEU A 288 -1.67 2.29 17.02
CA LEU A 288 -1.04 1.06 17.50
C LEU A 288 -0.03 0.50 16.49
N GLY A 289 -0.43 0.39 15.21
CA GLY A 289 0.47 -0.08 14.14
C GLY A 289 1.69 0.82 13.96
N GLY A 290 1.50 2.15 14.03
CA GLY A 290 2.58 3.13 13.97
C GLY A 290 3.56 2.98 15.12
N LEU A 291 3.08 2.95 16.35
CA LEU A 291 3.91 2.77 17.54
C LEU A 291 4.64 1.43 17.57
N LEU A 292 3.99 0.36 17.12
CA LEU A 292 4.60 -0.96 17.01
C LEU A 292 5.79 -0.94 16.05
N GLY A 293 5.66 -0.33 14.88
CA GLY A 293 6.75 -0.25 13.91
C GLY A 293 7.94 0.57 14.42
N ILE A 294 7.71 1.71 15.12
CA ILE A 294 8.80 2.45 15.78
C ILE A 294 9.45 1.61 16.89
N ALA A 295 8.66 0.94 17.72
CA ALA A 295 9.19 0.14 18.81
C ALA A 295 10.11 -0.97 18.28
N VAL A 296 9.69 -1.68 17.23
CA VAL A 296 10.51 -2.71 16.58
C VAL A 296 11.81 -2.11 16.02
N LEU A 297 11.72 -0.94 15.34
CA LEU A 297 12.90 -0.27 14.79
C LEU A 297 13.90 0.11 15.90
N VAL A 298 13.44 0.76 16.96
CA VAL A 298 14.29 1.21 18.06
C VAL A 298 14.94 0.04 18.80
N ILE A 299 14.17 -1.06 19.02
CA ILE A 299 14.71 -2.27 19.66
C ILE A 299 15.76 -2.92 18.76
N SER A 300 15.53 -3.00 17.45
CA SER A 300 16.50 -3.61 16.53
C SER A 300 17.81 -2.81 16.46
N LEU A 301 17.73 -1.48 16.41
CA LEU A 301 18.92 -0.62 16.40
C LEU A 301 19.77 -0.79 17.69
N LYS A 302 19.12 -0.89 18.85
CA LYS A 302 19.84 -1.15 20.11
C LYS A 302 20.44 -2.55 20.18
N ALA A 303 19.76 -3.55 19.64
CA ALA A 303 20.30 -4.92 19.59
C ALA A 303 21.56 -4.99 18.73
N ASP A 304 21.60 -4.28 17.60
CA ASP A 304 22.79 -4.20 16.74
C ASP A 304 23.96 -3.48 17.45
N GLU A 305 23.71 -2.44 18.26
CA GLU A 305 24.73 -1.77 19.07
C GLU A 305 25.35 -2.72 20.11
N PHE A 306 24.56 -3.51 20.82
CA PHE A 306 25.05 -4.46 21.81
C PHE A 306 25.91 -5.58 21.20
N GLN A 307 25.59 -6.06 19.99
CA GLN A 307 26.41 -7.06 19.31
C GLN A 307 27.80 -6.52 18.90
N ILE A 308 27.87 -5.28 18.45
CA ILE A 308 29.13 -4.63 18.06
C ILE A 308 30.05 -4.43 19.29
N ASP A 309 29.49 -4.06 20.43
CA ASP A 309 30.24 -3.85 21.66
C ASP A 309 30.80 -5.17 22.23
N ASP A 310 30.08 -6.29 22.09
CA ASP A 310 30.50 -7.63 22.52
C ASP A 310 31.66 -8.16 21.65
N ASP A 311 31.57 -8.04 20.34
CA ASP A 311 32.62 -8.41 19.37
C ASP A 311 33.92 -7.59 19.57
N SER A 312 33.76 -6.29 19.92
CA SER A 312 34.91 -5.41 20.19
C SER A 312 35.60 -5.65 21.56
N SER A 313 34.93 -6.36 22.47
CA SER A 313 35.47 -6.71 23.78
C SER A 313 36.21 -8.05 23.81
N GLU A 314 36.07 -8.87 22.74
CA GLU A 314 36.77 -10.17 22.59
C GLU A 314 38.07 -10.08 21.76
N GLU A 315 38.38 -8.94 21.10
CA GLU A 315 39.68 -8.66 20.47
C GLU A 315 40.65 -7.94 21.44
#